data_08ca03896c7d8d13008153e4a916ef00
#
_entry.id   08ca03896c7d8d13008153e4a916ef00
#
_cell.length_a   1.000
_cell.length_b   1.000
_cell.length_c   1.000
_cell.angle_alpha   90.00
_cell.angle_beta   90.00
_cell.angle_gamma   90.00
#
_symmetry.space_group_name_H-M   'P 1'
#
loop_
_entity.id
_entity.type
_entity.pdbx_description
1 polymer ?
#
loop_
_entity_poly.entity_id
_entity_poly.type
_entity_poly.pdbx_seq_one_letter_code
_entity_poly.pdbx_strand_id
1 'polypeptide(L)'
;MSCASDKIYDLMFGTYGKKFKGRPSNYWLLTDNEKRREYADDSLVRQDVSPAFFCEFSKGMECASRNLKNPNNTIPTLFLYGKKDPVSGFGKGVRKVYKAYKENNPDTEIRSFPGTHDILHDS
;
A
#
# COMPACT_ATOMS: atom_id res chain seq x y z
N MET A 1 -20.02 18.75 5.69
CA MET A 1 -18.95 18.25 6.60
C MET A 1 -17.85 17.45 5.90
N SER A 2 -17.80 17.39 4.55
CA SER A 2 -16.84 16.58 3.76
C SER A 2 -15.44 17.21 3.64
N CYS A 3 -15.31 18.52 3.71
CA CYS A 3 -14.11 19.27 3.25
C CYS A 3 -12.77 18.93 3.97
N ALA A 4 -12.77 18.53 5.24
CA ALA A 4 -11.52 18.22 5.95
C ALA A 4 -11.04 16.79 5.68
N SER A 5 -11.97 15.84 5.57
CA SER A 5 -11.72 14.44 5.23
C SER A 5 -11.15 14.31 3.82
N ASP A 6 -11.76 15.00 2.84
CA ASP A 6 -11.33 14.98 1.43
C ASP A 6 -9.91 15.51 1.26
N LYS A 7 -9.57 16.60 1.95
CA LYS A 7 -8.21 17.17 1.91
C LYS A 7 -7.15 16.25 2.49
N ILE A 8 -7.46 15.53 3.58
CA ILE A 8 -6.54 14.56 4.17
C ILE A 8 -6.38 13.36 3.25
N TYR A 9 -7.48 12.88 2.68
CA TYR A 9 -7.45 11.78 1.70
C TYR A 9 -6.59 12.15 0.49
N ASP A 10 -6.79 13.33 -0.09
CA ASP A 10 -6.00 13.81 -1.22
C ASP A 10 -4.51 14.01 -0.87
N LEU A 11 -4.21 14.44 0.34
CA LEU A 11 -2.84 14.58 0.80
C LEU A 11 -2.13 13.22 0.89
N MET A 12 -2.81 12.19 1.38
CA MET A 12 -2.24 10.87 1.58
C MET A 12 -2.24 10.01 0.31
N PHE A 13 -3.32 10.01 -0.44
CA PHE A 13 -3.53 9.10 -1.57
C PHE A 13 -3.55 9.78 -2.94
N GLY A 14 -3.97 11.03 -3.03
CA GLY A 14 -4.09 11.76 -4.28
C GLY A 14 -2.77 11.96 -5.05
N THR A 15 -1.63 11.86 -4.36
CA THR A 15 -0.32 11.94 -5.00
C THR A 15 0.08 10.68 -5.77
N TYR A 16 -0.50 9.53 -5.44
CA TYR A 16 -0.15 8.25 -6.09
C TYR A 16 -0.61 8.22 -7.54
N GLY A 17 -1.84 8.67 -7.82
CA GLY A 17 -2.37 8.76 -9.18
C GLY A 17 -1.57 9.68 -10.10
N LYS A 18 -1.00 10.76 -9.55
CA LYS A 18 -0.17 11.73 -10.30
C LYS A 18 1.09 11.12 -10.91
N LYS A 19 1.54 9.96 -10.42
CA LYS A 19 2.68 9.23 -10.98
C LYS A 19 2.37 8.57 -12.34
N PHE A 20 1.09 8.43 -12.68
CA PHE A 20 0.61 7.77 -13.91
C PHE A 20 -0.09 8.77 -14.83
N LYS A 21 0.67 9.64 -15.48
CA LYS A 21 0.13 10.66 -16.39
C LYS A 21 -0.73 10.03 -17.49
N GLY A 22 -1.91 10.63 -17.73
CA GLY A 22 -2.85 10.15 -18.75
C GLY A 22 -3.61 8.87 -18.38
N ARG A 23 -3.53 8.43 -17.14
CA ARG A 23 -4.29 7.29 -16.60
C ARG A 23 -5.34 7.78 -15.59
N PRO A 24 -6.40 6.99 -15.32
CA PRO A 24 -7.35 7.28 -14.23
C PRO A 24 -6.66 7.47 -12.87
N SER A 25 -7.25 8.27 -11.98
CA SER A 25 -6.67 8.60 -10.67
C SER A 25 -6.40 7.39 -9.78
N ASN A 26 -7.18 6.32 -9.93
CA ASN A 26 -7.06 5.05 -9.19
C ASN A 26 -6.22 3.98 -9.92
N TYR A 27 -5.55 4.34 -11.02
CA TYR A 27 -4.70 3.39 -11.78
C TYR A 27 -3.54 2.82 -10.94
N TRP A 28 -3.10 3.55 -9.90
CA TRP A 28 -2.07 3.09 -8.99
C TRP A 28 -2.49 1.89 -8.12
N LEU A 29 -3.81 1.68 -7.96
CA LEU A 29 -4.36 0.56 -7.21
C LEU A 29 -4.41 -0.71 -8.08
N LEU A 30 -5.04 -0.60 -9.25
CA LEU A 30 -5.26 -1.69 -10.21
C LEU A 30 -5.04 -1.20 -11.64
N THR A 31 -4.34 -1.95 -12.47
CA THR A 31 -4.12 -1.62 -13.89
C THR A 31 -5.27 -2.06 -14.78
N ASP A 32 -5.96 -3.15 -14.42
CA ASP A 32 -7.11 -3.66 -15.14
C ASP A 32 -8.33 -2.73 -15.05
N ASN A 33 -8.95 -2.43 -16.20
CA ASN A 33 -10.07 -1.48 -16.29
C ASN A 33 -11.36 -2.03 -15.69
N GLU A 34 -11.63 -3.31 -15.89
CA GLU A 34 -12.87 -3.97 -15.46
C GLU A 34 -12.84 -4.10 -13.93
N LYS A 35 -11.76 -4.62 -13.39
CA LYS A 35 -11.56 -4.73 -11.94
C LYS A 35 -11.57 -3.37 -11.22
N ARG A 36 -11.07 -2.30 -11.85
CA ARG A 36 -11.20 -0.95 -11.28
C ARG A 36 -12.62 -0.46 -11.22
N ARG A 37 -13.47 -0.82 -12.21
CA ARG A 37 -14.90 -0.49 -12.18
C ARG A 37 -15.61 -1.30 -11.09
N GLU A 38 -15.39 -2.61 -11.06
CA GLU A 38 -15.93 -3.48 -9.99
C GLU A 38 -15.59 -2.93 -8.60
N TYR A 39 -14.32 -2.57 -8.38
CA TYR A 39 -13.88 -1.95 -7.12
C TYR A 39 -14.60 -0.63 -6.83
N ALA A 40 -14.80 0.23 -7.82
CA ALA A 40 -15.46 1.52 -7.63
C ALA A 40 -16.98 1.39 -7.38
N ASP A 41 -17.60 0.35 -7.94
CA ASP A 41 -19.03 0.07 -7.83
C ASP A 41 -19.37 -0.79 -6.59
N ASP A 42 -18.38 -1.34 -5.90
CA ASP A 42 -18.57 -2.15 -4.70
C ASP A 42 -18.99 -1.28 -3.51
N SER A 43 -20.21 -1.51 -3.05
CA SER A 43 -20.79 -0.78 -1.89
C SER A 43 -20.06 -1.03 -0.58
N LEU A 44 -19.25 -2.07 -0.48
CA LEU A 44 -18.43 -2.38 0.70
C LEU A 44 -17.11 -1.60 0.71
N VAL A 45 -16.68 -1.07 -0.44
CA VAL A 45 -15.52 -0.20 -0.53
C VAL A 45 -15.86 1.18 0.01
N ARG A 46 -15.48 1.45 1.25
CA ARG A 46 -15.69 2.75 1.89
C ARG A 46 -14.54 3.68 1.57
N GLN A 47 -14.88 4.83 1.00
CA GLN A 47 -13.93 5.91 0.74
C GLN A 47 -13.95 6.99 1.84
N ASP A 48 -14.99 6.99 2.67
CA ASP A 48 -15.17 7.98 3.74
C ASP A 48 -14.48 7.52 5.03
N VAL A 49 -13.24 7.94 5.21
CA VAL A 49 -12.50 7.72 6.45
C VAL A 49 -12.41 9.01 7.26
N SER A 50 -12.61 8.91 8.57
CA SER A 50 -12.56 10.07 9.46
C SER A 50 -11.14 10.59 9.67
N PRO A 51 -10.95 11.88 10.01
CA PRO A 51 -9.64 12.39 10.42
C PRO A 51 -9.01 11.61 11.57
N ALA A 52 -9.83 11.12 12.51
CA ALA A 52 -9.36 10.29 13.62
C ALA A 52 -8.74 8.98 13.15
N PHE A 53 -9.31 8.35 12.10
CA PHE A 53 -8.70 7.16 11.48
C PHE A 53 -7.27 7.43 11.02
N PHE A 54 -7.02 8.55 10.33
CA PHE A 54 -5.67 8.89 9.85
C PHE A 54 -4.68 9.15 10.99
N CYS A 55 -5.13 9.73 12.10
CA CYS A 55 -4.29 9.88 13.28
C CYS A 55 -3.88 8.52 13.86
N GLU A 56 -4.82 7.61 14.03
CA GLU A 56 -4.55 6.28 14.57
C GLU A 56 -3.73 5.43 13.59
N PHE A 57 -4.02 5.51 12.30
CA PHE A 57 -3.22 4.86 11.26
C PHE A 57 -1.77 5.33 11.29
N SER A 58 -1.53 6.64 11.41
CA SER A 58 -0.17 7.21 11.50
C SER A 58 0.59 6.71 12.73
N LYS A 59 -0.08 6.62 13.89
CA LYS A 59 0.50 6.03 15.12
C LYS A 59 0.86 4.55 14.92
N GLY A 60 -0.01 3.78 14.27
CA GLY A 60 0.24 2.39 13.91
C GLY A 60 1.46 2.24 13.00
N MET A 61 1.59 3.08 11.99
CA MET A 61 2.74 3.10 11.07
C MET A 61 4.04 3.46 11.79
N GLU A 62 3.99 4.41 12.72
CA GLU A 62 5.15 4.77 13.54
C GLU A 62 5.57 3.60 14.46
N CYS A 63 4.60 2.94 15.10
CA CYS A 63 4.84 1.77 15.92
C CYS A 63 5.49 0.63 15.11
N ALA A 64 4.93 0.31 13.94
CA ALA A 64 5.49 -0.69 13.03
C ALA A 64 6.91 -0.35 12.59
N SER A 65 7.18 0.94 12.28
CA SER A 65 8.51 1.40 11.87
C SER A 65 9.55 1.28 13.00
N ARG A 66 9.16 1.52 14.24
CA ARG A 66 10.03 1.34 15.41
C ARG A 66 10.37 -0.12 15.63
N ASN A 67 9.39 -1.01 15.53
CA ASN A 67 9.54 -2.44 15.71
C ASN A 67 10.34 -3.11 14.59
N LEU A 68 10.45 -2.46 13.43
CA LEU A 68 11.24 -2.98 12.31
C LEU A 68 12.73 -3.13 12.61
N LYS A 69 13.26 -2.38 13.59
CA LYS A 69 14.68 -2.47 13.98
C LYS A 69 15.04 -3.80 14.65
N ASN A 70 14.06 -4.47 15.22
CA ASN A 70 14.25 -5.77 15.87
C ASN A 70 12.99 -6.64 15.66
N PRO A 71 12.73 -7.10 14.44
CA PRO A 71 11.56 -7.93 14.16
C PRO A 71 11.74 -9.29 14.84
N ASN A 72 10.96 -9.51 15.87
CA ASN A 72 10.87 -10.84 16.50
C ASN A 72 9.92 -11.72 15.67
N ASN A 73 10.44 -12.27 14.58
CA ASN A 73 9.66 -13.09 13.65
C ASN A 73 10.33 -14.43 13.40
N THR A 74 9.70 -15.49 13.87
CA THR A 74 10.11 -16.89 13.63
C THR A 74 9.23 -17.60 12.60
N ILE A 75 8.23 -16.91 12.06
CA ILE A 75 7.25 -17.46 11.11
C ILE A 75 7.80 -17.29 9.69
N PRO A 76 7.80 -18.34 8.85
CA PRO A 76 8.12 -18.21 7.42
C PRO A 76 7.32 -17.08 6.79
N THR A 77 8.00 -16.13 6.17
CA THR A 77 7.38 -14.89 5.69
C THR A 77 7.70 -14.66 4.22
N LEU A 78 6.66 -14.39 3.43
CA LEU A 78 6.79 -14.04 2.01
C LEU A 78 6.30 -12.61 1.78
N PHE A 79 7.20 -11.74 1.33
CA PHE A 79 6.87 -10.39 0.89
C PHE A 79 6.57 -10.37 -0.61
N LEU A 80 5.38 -9.85 -0.96
CA LEU A 80 4.97 -9.64 -2.36
C LEU A 80 4.79 -8.14 -2.63
N TYR A 81 5.19 -7.67 -3.81
CA TYR A 81 4.96 -6.29 -4.20
C TYR A 81 4.89 -6.09 -5.71
N GLY A 82 4.13 -5.07 -6.13
CA GLY A 82 4.10 -4.60 -7.52
C GLY A 82 5.29 -3.68 -7.82
N LYS A 83 5.98 -3.91 -8.94
CA LYS A 83 7.10 -3.05 -9.37
C LYS A 83 6.67 -1.62 -9.67
N LYS A 84 5.39 -1.42 -10.00
CA LYS A 84 4.80 -0.11 -10.30
C LYS A 84 4.00 0.46 -9.12
N ASP A 85 4.08 -0.13 -7.93
CA ASP A 85 3.36 0.33 -6.74
C ASP A 85 3.99 1.60 -6.15
N PRO A 86 3.33 2.76 -6.22
CA PRO A 86 3.84 4.01 -5.66
C PRO A 86 3.75 4.06 -4.12
N VAL A 87 2.84 3.27 -3.50
CA VAL A 87 2.66 3.19 -2.05
C VAL A 87 3.91 2.62 -1.39
N SER A 88 4.46 1.57 -1.97
CA SER A 88 5.72 0.95 -1.51
C SER A 88 6.98 1.70 -1.96
N GLY A 89 6.82 2.87 -2.61
CA GLY A 89 7.92 3.59 -3.24
C GLY A 89 8.58 2.76 -4.35
N PHE A 90 7.77 2.09 -5.18
CA PHE A 90 8.23 1.19 -6.24
C PHE A 90 9.09 0.05 -5.69
N GLY A 91 8.62 -0.53 -4.58
CA GLY A 91 9.25 -1.65 -3.88
C GLY A 91 10.42 -1.29 -2.97
N LYS A 92 10.82 -0.02 -2.86
CA LYS A 92 11.91 0.39 -1.94
C LYS A 92 11.57 0.10 -0.49
N GLY A 93 10.35 0.44 -0.07
CA GLY A 93 9.84 0.19 1.28
C GLY A 93 9.82 -1.29 1.62
N VAL A 94 9.25 -2.10 0.73
CA VAL A 94 9.16 -3.56 0.94
C VAL A 94 10.54 -4.21 1.03
N ARG A 95 11.48 -3.82 0.17
CA ARG A 95 12.86 -4.33 0.23
C ARG A 95 13.59 -3.95 1.54
N LYS A 96 13.29 -2.77 2.09
CA LYS A 96 13.85 -2.37 3.39
C LYS A 96 13.32 -3.25 4.52
N VAL A 97 12.01 -3.50 4.55
CA VAL A 97 11.38 -4.39 5.53
C VAL A 97 11.88 -5.82 5.38
N TYR A 98 11.90 -6.33 4.15
CA TYR A 98 12.44 -7.66 3.86
C TYR A 98 13.85 -7.86 4.41
N LYS A 99 14.76 -6.89 4.19
CA LYS A 99 16.15 -7.00 4.69
C LYS A 99 16.18 -7.15 6.22
N ALA A 100 15.43 -6.33 6.93
CA ALA A 100 15.35 -6.40 8.39
C ALA A 100 14.79 -7.74 8.90
N TYR A 101 13.79 -8.28 8.21
CA TYR A 101 13.23 -9.60 8.54
C TYR A 101 14.21 -10.73 8.23
N LYS A 102 14.87 -10.67 7.07
CA LYS A 102 15.80 -11.70 6.61
C LYS A 102 17.02 -11.86 7.54
N GLU A 103 17.47 -10.77 8.16
CA GLU A 103 18.58 -10.79 9.13
C GLU A 103 18.25 -11.65 10.37
N ASN A 104 16.97 -11.73 10.75
CA ASN A 104 16.53 -12.46 11.94
C ASN A 104 15.80 -13.78 11.61
N ASN A 105 15.35 -13.97 10.38
CA ASN A 105 14.61 -15.15 9.95
C ASN A 105 15.04 -15.59 8.56
N PRO A 106 15.82 -16.68 8.43
CA PRO A 106 16.28 -17.20 7.14
C PRO A 106 15.12 -17.66 6.23
N ASP A 107 13.94 -18.00 6.80
CA ASP A 107 12.76 -18.41 6.05
C ASP A 107 11.93 -17.22 5.56
N THR A 108 12.59 -16.10 5.30
CA THR A 108 11.97 -14.90 4.71
C THR A 108 12.29 -14.82 3.22
N GLU A 109 11.27 -14.70 2.38
CA GLU A 109 11.39 -14.53 0.93
C GLU A 109 10.78 -13.23 0.45
N ILE A 110 11.18 -12.79 -0.75
CA ILE A 110 10.61 -11.64 -1.43
C ILE A 110 10.39 -11.93 -2.91
N ARG A 111 9.23 -11.55 -3.46
CA ARG A 111 8.92 -11.66 -4.88
C ARG A 111 8.28 -10.37 -5.39
N SER A 112 8.58 -10.03 -6.62
CA SER A 112 8.03 -8.83 -7.28
C SER A 112 7.26 -9.20 -8.54
N PHE A 113 6.19 -8.46 -8.81
CA PHE A 113 5.30 -8.62 -9.96
C PHE A 113 5.28 -7.34 -10.81
N PRO A 114 4.90 -7.40 -12.08
CA PRO A 114 4.84 -6.22 -12.94
C PRO A 114 3.69 -5.25 -12.61
N GLY A 115 2.75 -5.63 -11.74
CA GLY A 115 1.55 -4.86 -11.37
C GLY A 115 1.79 -3.63 -10.50
N THR A 116 0.68 -3.01 -10.10
CA THR A 116 0.62 -1.85 -9.19
C THR A 116 0.42 -2.28 -7.74
N HIS A 117 -0.44 -1.60 -6.96
CA HIS A 117 -0.54 -1.83 -5.51
C HIS A 117 -1.25 -3.15 -5.17
N ASP A 118 -2.38 -3.42 -5.78
CA ASP A 118 -3.16 -4.63 -5.54
C ASP A 118 -2.78 -5.75 -6.51
N ILE A 119 -1.62 -6.35 -6.26
CA ILE A 119 -1.04 -7.39 -7.11
C ILE A 119 -1.82 -8.71 -7.14
N LEU A 120 -2.70 -8.95 -6.16
CA LEU A 120 -3.48 -10.19 -6.10
C LEU A 120 -4.70 -10.14 -7.04
N HIS A 121 -5.15 -8.93 -7.37
CA HIS A 121 -6.26 -8.71 -8.30
C HIS A 121 -5.82 -8.10 -9.64
N ASP A 122 -4.57 -7.64 -9.74
CA ASP A 122 -4.00 -7.02 -10.95
C ASP A 122 -3.34 -8.12 -11.83
N SER A 123 -4.15 -8.81 -12.60
CA SER A 123 -3.71 -9.93 -13.48
C SER A 123 -3.48 -9.47 -14.91
#